data_ade3c3b8d3932f3499b2c689e3b7d71d
#
_entry.id   ade3c3b8d3932f3499b2c689e3b7d71d
#
_cell.length_a   1.000
_cell.length_b   1.000
_cell.length_c   1.000
_cell.angle_alpha   90.00
_cell.angle_beta   90.00
_cell.angle_gamma   90.00
#
_symmetry.space_group_name_H-M   'P 1'
#
loop_
_entity.id
_entity.type
_entity.pdbx_description
1 polymer ?
#
loop_
_entity_poly.entity_id
_entity_poly.type
_entity_poly.pdbx_seq_one_letter_code
_entity_poly.pdbx_strand_id
1 'polypeptide(L)'
;MGKSQENIRDIIMQAVEAGRISAERTAKDAFKATERRLYGLPTLKIKLEDDLERMEEFKLYGPRERSKSITRFIKNGNRLSPDEIWEAVLMDMEATIAADRYEIETLERALATVRDDPYYRALSGKYLDDVDDRDIAEDLECDTSTVWRHRKRL
;
A
#
# COMPACT_ATOMS: atom_id res chain seq x y z
N MET A 1 2.70 31.02 3.07
CA MET A 1 1.82 29.95 2.59
C MET A 1 2.44 28.56 2.63
N GLY A 2 3.71 28.35 2.34
CA GLY A 2 4.33 27.01 2.31
C GLY A 2 4.32 26.24 3.65
N LYS A 3 4.59 26.86 4.77
CA LYS A 3 4.69 26.20 6.09
C LYS A 3 3.38 25.58 6.61
N SER A 4 2.23 26.14 6.25
CA SER A 4 0.94 25.59 6.69
C SER A 4 0.54 24.34 5.91
N GLN A 5 0.89 24.28 4.62
CA GLN A 5 0.63 23.11 3.75
C GLN A 5 1.58 21.95 4.08
N GLU A 6 2.86 22.21 4.37
CA GLU A 6 3.80 21.19 4.86
C GLU A 6 3.30 20.57 6.17
N ASN A 7 2.84 21.38 7.13
CA ASN A 7 2.28 20.89 8.39
C ASN A 7 1.06 19.98 8.21
N ILE A 8 0.17 20.27 7.25
CA ILE A 8 -1.03 19.46 7.00
C ILE A 8 -0.63 18.13 6.35
N ARG A 9 0.29 18.14 5.38
CA ARG A 9 0.84 16.92 4.80
C ARG A 9 1.48 16.02 5.86
N ASP A 10 2.30 16.58 6.72
CA ASP A 10 2.96 15.84 7.79
C ASP A 10 1.95 15.23 8.76
N ILE A 11 0.88 15.95 9.11
CA ILE A 11 -0.20 15.44 9.97
C ILE A 11 -0.94 14.28 9.29
N ILE A 12 -1.28 14.40 8.00
CA ILE A 12 -1.95 13.33 7.24
C ILE A 12 -1.05 12.11 7.15
N MET A 13 0.24 12.28 6.83
CA MET A 13 1.20 11.19 6.76
C MET A 13 1.36 10.50 8.12
N GLN A 14 1.47 11.27 9.20
CA GLN A 14 1.55 10.73 10.57
C GLN A 14 0.28 9.99 10.97
N ALA A 15 -0.90 10.47 10.59
CA ALA A 15 -2.17 9.80 10.87
C ALA A 15 -2.30 8.46 10.13
N VAL A 16 -1.90 8.42 8.87
CA VAL A 16 -1.86 7.18 8.07
C VAL A 16 -0.86 6.18 8.65
N GLU A 17 0.34 6.64 9.00
CA GLU A 17 1.37 5.83 9.65
C GLU A 17 0.91 5.28 11.00
N ALA A 18 0.33 6.13 11.86
CA ALA A 18 -0.22 5.72 13.15
C ALA A 18 -1.35 4.69 13.00
N GLY A 19 -2.20 4.83 11.99
CA GLY A 19 -3.24 3.87 11.65
C GLY A 19 -2.66 2.50 11.26
N ARG A 20 -1.61 2.49 10.46
CA ARG A 20 -0.90 1.25 10.09
C ARG A 20 -0.25 0.58 11.29
N ILE A 21 0.51 1.31 12.09
CA ILE A 21 1.18 0.79 13.29
C ILE A 21 0.14 0.25 14.28
N SER A 22 -0.99 0.91 14.44
CA SER A 22 -2.08 0.43 15.29
C SER A 22 -2.69 -0.87 14.79
N ALA A 23 -2.92 -0.98 13.48
CA ALA A 23 -3.41 -2.21 12.85
C ALA A 23 -2.43 -3.38 13.00
N GLU A 24 -1.14 -3.14 12.86
CA GLU A 24 -0.09 -4.12 13.06
C GLU A 24 0.01 -4.59 14.53
N ARG A 25 -0.09 -3.67 15.48
CA ARG A 25 -0.07 -4.00 16.93
C ARG A 25 -1.28 -4.80 17.40
N THR A 26 -2.43 -4.64 16.74
CA THR A 26 -3.63 -5.43 17.05
C THR A 26 -3.61 -6.82 16.41
N ALA A 27 -2.70 -7.07 15.46
CA ALA A 27 -2.51 -8.39 14.90
C ALA A 27 -1.87 -9.31 15.95
N LYS A 28 -2.64 -10.28 16.48
CA LYS A 28 -2.17 -11.27 17.45
C LYS A 28 -1.06 -12.19 16.91
N ASP A 29 -0.83 -12.18 15.61
CA ASP A 29 0.10 -13.05 14.92
C ASP A 29 0.87 -12.23 13.86
N ALA A 30 2.12 -11.92 14.17
CA ALA A 30 3.01 -11.16 13.29
C ALA A 30 3.22 -11.86 11.94
N PHE A 31 3.24 -13.19 11.92
CA PHE A 31 3.36 -13.96 10.68
C PHE A 31 2.16 -13.72 9.77
N LYS A 32 0.94 -13.82 10.29
CA LYS A 32 -0.28 -13.55 9.50
C LYS A 32 -0.38 -12.10 9.03
N ALA A 33 0.09 -11.17 9.84
CA ALA A 33 0.15 -9.77 9.44
C ALA A 33 1.10 -9.58 8.25
N THR A 34 2.28 -10.20 8.29
CA THR A 34 3.24 -10.17 7.19
C THR A 34 2.70 -10.86 5.94
N GLU A 35 2.07 -12.04 6.09
CA GLU A 35 1.41 -12.73 4.96
C GLU A 35 0.41 -11.83 4.23
N ARG A 36 -0.48 -11.17 4.97
CA ARG A 36 -1.48 -10.27 4.37
C ARG A 36 -0.85 -9.14 3.57
N ARG A 37 0.23 -8.56 4.09
CA ARG A 37 0.97 -7.50 3.42
C ARG A 37 1.61 -8.01 2.12
N LEU A 38 2.22 -9.18 2.16
CA LEU A 38 2.85 -9.81 0.99
C LEU A 38 1.83 -10.19 -0.08
N TYR A 39 0.69 -10.79 0.31
CA TYR A 39 -0.41 -11.06 -0.63
C TYR A 39 -0.98 -9.79 -1.26
N GLY A 40 -1.01 -8.70 -0.51
CA GLY A 40 -1.50 -7.42 -0.99
C GLY A 40 -0.52 -6.68 -1.91
N LEU A 41 0.76 -7.03 -1.90
CA LEU A 41 1.80 -6.29 -2.61
C LEU A 41 1.58 -6.18 -4.13
N PRO A 42 1.24 -7.25 -4.87
CA PRO A 42 0.97 -7.12 -6.31
C PRO A 42 -0.20 -6.18 -6.61
N THR A 43 -1.29 -6.32 -5.86
CA THR A 43 -2.49 -5.46 -6.01
C THR A 43 -2.18 -4.02 -5.62
N LEU A 44 -1.36 -3.80 -4.59
CA LEU A 44 -0.96 -2.47 -4.15
C LEU A 44 -0.11 -1.75 -5.23
N LYS A 45 0.73 -2.49 -5.95
CA LYS A 45 1.50 -1.92 -7.08
C LYS A 45 0.59 -1.45 -8.20
N ILE A 46 -0.38 -2.27 -8.60
CA ILE A 46 -1.37 -1.90 -9.63
C ILE A 46 -2.17 -0.68 -9.16
N LYS A 47 -2.63 -0.70 -7.92
CA LYS A 47 -3.35 0.44 -7.33
C LYS A 47 -2.52 1.73 -7.37
N LEU A 48 -1.23 1.65 -7.07
CA LEU A 48 -0.34 2.81 -7.11
C LEU A 48 -0.24 3.40 -8.52
N GLU A 49 -0.13 2.54 -9.55
CA GLU A 49 -0.12 2.97 -10.96
C GLU A 49 -1.44 3.68 -11.32
N ASP A 50 -2.58 3.07 -10.99
CA ASP A 50 -3.91 3.65 -11.24
C ASP A 50 -4.11 4.99 -10.50
N ASP A 51 -3.62 5.10 -9.26
CA ASP A 51 -3.73 6.34 -8.47
C ASP A 51 -2.83 7.45 -9.02
N LEU A 52 -1.65 7.12 -9.57
CA LEU A 52 -0.78 8.07 -10.25
C LEU A 52 -1.44 8.60 -11.54
N GLU A 53 -2.00 7.73 -12.37
CA GLU A 53 -2.72 8.13 -13.57
C GLU A 53 -3.92 9.03 -13.23
N ARG A 54 -4.70 8.63 -12.22
CA ARG A 54 -5.85 9.40 -11.74
C ARG A 54 -5.46 10.76 -11.20
N MET A 55 -4.32 10.87 -10.52
CA MET A 55 -3.80 12.14 -10.02
C MET A 55 -3.41 13.07 -11.18
N GLU A 56 -2.76 12.54 -12.23
CA GLU A 56 -2.42 13.32 -13.42
C GLU A 56 -3.67 13.80 -14.17
N GLU A 57 -4.68 12.92 -14.34
CA GLU A 57 -5.98 13.34 -14.90
C GLU A 57 -6.64 14.43 -14.08
N PHE A 58 -6.60 14.29 -12.75
CA PHE A 58 -7.17 15.28 -11.84
C PHE A 58 -6.47 16.64 -11.93
N LYS A 59 -5.15 16.65 -12.07
CA LYS A 59 -4.37 17.89 -12.29
C LYS A 59 -4.74 18.59 -13.61
N LEU A 60 -5.05 17.81 -14.65
CA LEU A 60 -5.38 18.35 -15.98
C LEU A 60 -6.83 18.86 -16.08
N TYR A 61 -7.77 18.11 -15.53
CA TYR A 61 -9.21 18.31 -15.77
C TYR A 61 -10.00 18.77 -14.53
N GLY A 62 -9.37 18.74 -13.36
CA GLY A 62 -10.02 19.07 -12.10
C GLY A 62 -11.04 18.00 -11.62
N PRO A 63 -11.79 18.29 -10.54
CA PRO A 63 -12.76 17.37 -9.99
C PRO A 63 -13.94 17.17 -10.94
N ARG A 64 -14.31 15.91 -11.19
CA ARG A 64 -15.55 15.59 -11.93
C ARG A 64 -16.75 16.00 -11.06
N GLU A 65 -17.75 16.68 -11.63
CA GLU A 65 -18.90 17.31 -10.95
C GLU A 65 -19.70 16.38 -10.00
N ARG A 66 -19.53 15.06 -10.08
CA ARG A 66 -20.25 14.05 -9.26
C ARG A 66 -19.34 13.16 -8.42
N SER A 67 -18.11 13.56 -8.14
CA SER A 67 -17.21 12.75 -7.32
C SER A 67 -17.65 12.76 -5.85
N LYS A 68 -17.87 11.56 -5.28
CA LYS A 68 -18.11 11.37 -3.84
C LYS A 68 -16.97 11.91 -2.96
N SER A 69 -15.78 12.15 -3.51
CA SER A 69 -14.65 12.74 -2.83
C SER A 69 -14.89 14.19 -2.41
N ILE A 70 -15.71 14.92 -3.17
CA ILE A 70 -16.02 16.34 -2.90
C ILE A 70 -16.88 16.48 -1.63
N THR A 71 -17.73 15.51 -1.32
CA THR A 71 -18.62 15.59 -0.15
C THR A 71 -17.89 15.43 1.19
N ARG A 72 -16.68 14.86 1.19
CA ARG A 72 -15.85 14.74 2.40
C ARG A 72 -15.35 16.07 2.95
N PHE A 73 -15.26 17.08 2.11
CA PHE A 73 -14.68 18.37 2.44
C PHE A 73 -15.70 19.44 2.84
N ILE A 74 -16.98 19.06 3.01
CA ILE A 74 -18.01 19.92 3.57
C ILE A 74 -17.89 19.86 5.10
N LYS A 75 -17.19 20.84 5.70
CA LYS A 75 -17.03 20.91 7.13
C LYS A 75 -17.91 22.05 7.69
N ASN A 76 -18.76 21.72 8.68
CA ASN A 76 -19.51 22.70 9.51
C ASN A 76 -20.39 23.71 8.75
N GLY A 77 -21.03 23.33 7.64
CA GLY A 77 -21.96 24.21 6.94
C GLY A 77 -21.33 25.31 6.09
N ASN A 78 -20.02 25.49 6.13
CA ASN A 78 -19.29 26.36 5.22
C ASN A 78 -18.92 25.60 3.94
N ARG A 79 -19.43 26.06 2.81
CA ARG A 79 -19.01 25.57 1.49
C ARG A 79 -17.58 26.06 1.23
N LEU A 80 -16.67 25.09 1.00
CA LEU A 80 -15.34 25.39 0.48
C LEU A 80 -15.45 25.96 -0.93
N SER A 81 -14.53 26.84 -1.31
CA SER A 81 -14.41 27.26 -2.70
C SER A 81 -13.97 26.10 -3.60
N PRO A 82 -14.25 26.14 -4.91
CA PRO A 82 -13.77 25.12 -5.84
C PRO A 82 -12.25 24.89 -5.78
N ASP A 83 -11.48 25.96 -5.59
CA ASP A 83 -10.02 25.89 -5.49
C ASP A 83 -9.57 25.21 -4.19
N GLU A 84 -10.22 25.50 -3.06
CA GLU A 84 -9.95 24.82 -1.79
C GLU A 84 -10.32 23.33 -1.86
N ILE A 85 -11.40 22.97 -2.55
CA ILE A 85 -11.78 21.57 -2.78
C ILE A 85 -10.71 20.88 -3.64
N TRP A 86 -10.26 21.51 -4.69
CA TRP A 86 -9.23 20.96 -5.57
C TRP A 86 -7.93 20.70 -4.80
N GLU A 87 -7.44 21.69 -4.08
CA GLU A 87 -6.22 21.54 -3.27
C GLU A 87 -6.36 20.40 -2.25
N ALA A 88 -7.49 20.31 -1.55
CA ALA A 88 -7.74 19.28 -0.57
C ALA A 88 -7.76 17.87 -1.18
N VAL A 89 -8.41 17.70 -2.33
CA VAL A 89 -8.45 16.41 -3.05
C VAL A 89 -7.06 16.02 -3.55
N LEU A 90 -6.30 16.97 -4.10
CA LEU A 90 -4.95 16.71 -4.58
C LEU A 90 -4.02 16.31 -3.43
N MET A 91 -4.11 16.96 -2.27
CA MET A 91 -3.35 16.60 -1.08
C MET A 91 -3.69 15.21 -0.58
N ASP A 92 -4.97 14.80 -0.58
CA ASP A 92 -5.42 13.46 -0.19
C ASP A 92 -4.85 12.39 -1.15
N MET A 93 -4.89 12.64 -2.45
CA MET A 93 -4.30 11.76 -3.45
C MET A 93 -2.78 11.61 -3.26
N GLU A 94 -2.06 12.71 -3.10
CA GLU A 94 -0.61 12.71 -2.87
C GLU A 94 -0.21 11.95 -1.60
N ALA A 95 -0.96 12.14 -0.51
CA ALA A 95 -0.73 11.43 0.74
C ALA A 95 -0.96 9.92 0.61
N THR A 96 -2.02 9.52 -0.10
CA THR A 96 -2.32 8.11 -0.38
C THR A 96 -1.21 7.46 -1.22
N ILE A 97 -0.81 8.11 -2.31
CA ILE A 97 0.28 7.66 -3.19
C ILE A 97 1.59 7.52 -2.41
N ALA A 98 1.93 8.51 -1.59
CA ALA A 98 3.15 8.47 -0.78
C ALA A 98 3.14 7.31 0.23
N ALA A 99 1.99 7.07 0.87
CA ALA A 99 1.82 5.97 1.81
C ALA A 99 1.94 4.59 1.13
N ASP A 100 1.30 4.41 -0.02
CA ASP A 100 1.37 3.17 -0.78
C ASP A 100 2.78 2.90 -1.32
N ARG A 101 3.44 3.94 -1.82
CA ARG A 101 4.85 3.85 -2.25
C ARG A 101 5.78 3.44 -1.10
N TYR A 102 5.63 4.04 0.06
CA TYR A 102 6.41 3.69 1.24
C TYR A 102 6.21 2.23 1.66
N GLU A 103 4.97 1.74 1.63
CA GLU A 103 4.65 0.34 1.93
C GLU A 103 5.29 -0.63 0.93
N ILE A 104 5.19 -0.33 -0.37
CA ILE A 104 5.81 -1.12 -1.43
C ILE A 104 7.34 -1.17 -1.23
N GLU A 105 7.99 -0.02 -1.06
CA GLU A 105 9.44 0.07 -0.85
C GLU A 105 9.88 -0.71 0.41
N THR A 106 9.10 -0.66 1.47
CA THR A 106 9.38 -1.38 2.71
C THR A 106 9.34 -2.88 2.49
N LEU A 107 8.31 -3.38 1.81
CA LEU A 107 8.17 -4.80 1.50
C LEU A 107 9.24 -5.28 0.50
N GLU A 108 9.52 -4.51 -0.54
CA GLU A 108 10.57 -4.84 -1.51
C GLU A 108 11.96 -4.88 -0.88
N ARG A 109 12.24 -3.97 0.03
CA ARG A 109 13.50 -3.96 0.80
C ARG A 109 13.61 -5.21 1.67
N ALA A 110 12.53 -5.59 2.35
CA ALA A 110 12.50 -6.81 3.14
C ALA A 110 12.69 -8.07 2.26
N LEU A 111 12.00 -8.15 1.13
CA LEU A 111 12.16 -9.25 0.17
C LEU A 111 13.58 -9.33 -0.39
N ALA A 112 14.23 -8.19 -0.63
CA ALA A 112 15.60 -8.15 -1.12
C ALA A 112 16.59 -8.82 -0.16
N THR A 113 16.34 -8.78 1.15
CA THR A 113 17.23 -9.42 2.15
C THR A 113 17.22 -10.95 2.10
N VAL A 114 16.14 -11.55 1.58
CA VAL A 114 15.96 -13.01 1.50
C VAL A 114 16.01 -13.54 0.07
N ARG A 115 16.20 -12.68 -0.92
CA ARG A 115 16.15 -13.03 -2.34
C ARG A 115 17.17 -14.10 -2.75
N ASP A 116 18.34 -14.10 -2.12
CA ASP A 116 19.42 -15.03 -2.43
C ASP A 116 19.30 -16.36 -1.69
N ASP A 117 18.26 -16.55 -0.86
CA ASP A 117 17.99 -17.82 -0.20
C ASP A 117 17.55 -18.86 -1.23
N PRO A 118 18.09 -20.10 -1.20
CA PRO A 118 17.70 -21.17 -2.13
C PRO A 118 16.21 -21.48 -2.14
N TYR A 119 15.51 -21.20 -1.03
CA TYR A 119 14.08 -21.42 -0.89
C TYR A 119 13.24 -20.14 -1.03
N TYR A 120 13.82 -19.07 -1.58
CA TYR A 120 13.07 -17.82 -1.83
C TYR A 120 11.80 -18.06 -2.66
N ARG A 121 11.83 -19.04 -3.59
CA ARG A 121 10.66 -19.44 -4.38
C ARG A 121 9.47 -19.89 -3.52
N ALA A 122 9.71 -20.47 -2.33
CA ALA A 122 8.65 -20.82 -1.38
C ALA A 122 7.83 -19.61 -0.91
N LEU A 123 8.46 -18.43 -0.87
CA LEU A 123 7.83 -17.18 -0.50
C LEU A 123 7.28 -16.44 -1.72
N SER A 124 8.13 -16.17 -2.71
CA SER A 124 7.73 -15.39 -3.90
C SER A 124 6.65 -16.08 -4.70
N GLY A 125 6.75 -17.39 -4.92
CA GLY A 125 5.75 -18.16 -5.64
C GLY A 125 4.37 -18.06 -5.01
N LYS A 126 4.28 -18.15 -3.69
CA LYS A 126 3.01 -18.10 -2.99
C LYS A 126 2.40 -16.71 -2.92
N TYR A 127 3.20 -15.70 -2.52
CA TYR A 127 2.66 -14.38 -2.22
C TYR A 127 2.66 -13.41 -3.39
N LEU A 128 3.61 -13.56 -4.33
CA LEU A 128 3.75 -12.63 -5.44
C LEU A 128 3.17 -13.17 -6.74
N ASP A 129 3.29 -14.48 -6.96
CA ASP A 129 2.90 -15.13 -8.21
C ASP A 129 1.61 -15.97 -8.09
N ASP A 130 1.04 -16.08 -6.87
CA ASP A 130 -0.16 -16.87 -6.54
C ASP A 130 -0.09 -18.32 -7.02
N VAL A 131 1.08 -18.94 -6.88
CA VAL A 131 1.35 -20.34 -7.27
C VAL A 131 0.99 -21.28 -6.13
N ASP A 132 0.43 -22.44 -6.45
CA ASP A 132 0.10 -23.47 -5.48
C ASP A 132 1.35 -24.09 -4.84
N ASP A 133 1.24 -24.48 -3.56
CA ASP A 133 2.35 -25.09 -2.81
C ASP A 133 2.86 -26.39 -3.45
N ARG A 134 2.00 -27.10 -4.19
CA ARG A 134 2.38 -28.30 -4.92
C ARG A 134 3.35 -27.98 -6.07
N ASP A 135 3.01 -26.96 -6.85
CA ASP A 135 3.85 -26.53 -7.99
C ASP A 135 5.16 -25.92 -7.50
N ILE A 136 5.13 -25.17 -6.39
CA ILE A 136 6.34 -24.65 -5.75
C ILE A 136 7.22 -25.79 -5.24
N ALA A 137 6.63 -26.86 -4.70
CA ALA A 137 7.37 -28.03 -4.23
C ALA A 137 8.03 -28.77 -5.38
N GLU A 138 7.38 -28.86 -6.54
CA GLU A 138 7.97 -29.41 -7.77
C GLU A 138 9.12 -28.53 -8.25
N ASP A 139 8.95 -27.21 -8.31
CA ASP A 139 10.01 -26.25 -8.68
C ASP A 139 11.26 -26.38 -7.79
N LEU A 140 11.06 -26.64 -6.50
CA LEU A 140 12.13 -26.75 -5.50
C LEU A 140 12.62 -28.19 -5.26
N GLU A 141 12.08 -29.16 -5.99
CA GLU A 141 12.41 -30.59 -5.85
C GLU A 141 12.27 -31.08 -4.38
N CYS A 142 11.22 -30.66 -3.68
CA CYS A 142 10.99 -31.01 -2.29
C CYS A 142 9.49 -31.29 -2.04
N ASP A 143 9.13 -31.64 -0.82
CA ASP A 143 7.74 -31.82 -0.43
C ASP A 143 7.09 -30.50 0.05
N THR A 144 5.74 -30.44 0.06
CA THR A 144 4.98 -29.27 0.44
C THR A 144 5.20 -28.84 1.89
N SER A 145 5.51 -29.79 2.79
CA SER A 145 5.82 -29.49 4.19
C SER A 145 7.15 -28.74 4.33
N THR A 146 8.12 -29.06 3.46
CA THR A 146 9.40 -28.34 3.37
C THR A 146 9.20 -26.93 2.83
N VAL A 147 8.36 -26.74 1.80
CA VAL A 147 7.98 -25.42 1.29
C VAL A 147 7.41 -24.56 2.40
N TRP A 148 6.43 -25.08 3.13
CA TRP A 148 5.79 -24.35 4.22
C TRP A 148 6.77 -23.96 5.33
N ARG A 149 7.68 -24.88 5.71
CA ARG A 149 8.69 -24.64 6.75
C ARG A 149 9.65 -23.52 6.35
N HIS A 150 10.13 -23.52 5.11
CA HIS A 150 11.03 -22.47 4.61
C HIS A 150 10.31 -21.13 4.46
N ARG A 151 9.08 -21.11 3.96
CA ARG A 151 8.27 -19.91 3.89
C ARG A 151 8.08 -19.25 5.27
N LYS A 152 7.88 -20.05 6.30
CA LYS A 152 7.73 -19.56 7.67
C LYS A 152 9.04 -19.05 8.29
N ARG A 153 10.16 -19.55 7.82
CA ARG A 153 11.50 -19.14 8.26
C ARG A 153 11.93 -17.81 7.63
N LEU A 154 11.62 -17.59 6.37
CA LEU A 154 11.98 -16.40 5.60
C LEU A 154 11.10 -15.20 6.00
#